data_4f310367c7ab8699bb02e6ce49a3fee9
#
_entry.id   4f310367c7ab8699bb02e6ce49a3fee9
#
_cell.length_a   1.000
_cell.length_b   1.000
_cell.length_c   1.000
_cell.angle_alpha   90.00
_cell.angle_beta   90.00
_cell.angle_gamma   90.00
#
_symmetry.space_group_name_H-M   'P 1'
#
loop_
_entity.id
_entity.type
_entity.pdbx_description
1 polymer ?
#
loop_
_entity_poly.entity_id
_entity_poly.type
_entity_poly.pdbx_seq_one_letter_code
_entity_poly.pdbx_strand_id
1 'polypeptide(L)'
;MRLLLACLVALVCFTVEAAPTVVVTAQDHATIIARRGVLVHSSCGQYEGIGMGATPEQARRNCCFFGKRVIVEEGVAYSPARRQWFAVIRYR
;
A
#
# COMPACT_ATOMS: atom_id res chain seq x y z
N MET A 1 -19.69 -32.64 -24.06
CA MET A 1 -18.94 -32.70 -23.45
C MET A 1 -18.12 -31.63 -23.27
N ARG A 2 -17.78 -30.88 -23.93
CA ARG A 2 -16.97 -29.95 -23.77
C ARG A 2 -17.55 -29.00 -22.95
N LEU A 3 -18.64 -28.83 -22.78
CA LEU A 3 -19.23 -27.97 -21.98
C LEU A 3 -18.79 -28.05 -20.65
N LEU A 4 -18.58 -29.11 -20.23
CA LEU A 4 -18.19 -29.26 -18.95
C LEU A 4 -16.95 -28.57 -18.66
N LEU A 5 -16.11 -28.56 -19.55
CA LEU A 5 -14.90 -27.91 -19.35
C LEU A 5 -15.09 -26.54 -19.02
N ALA A 6 -15.88 -25.96 -19.66
CA ALA A 6 -16.07 -24.57 -19.47
C ALA A 6 -16.41 -24.33 -18.04
N CYS A 7 -17.17 -25.09 -17.52
CA CYS A 7 -17.60 -24.88 -16.22
C CYS A 7 -16.48 -24.94 -15.27
N LEU A 8 -15.68 -25.81 -15.47
CA LEU A 8 -14.63 -25.92 -14.58
C LEU A 8 -13.82 -24.72 -14.51
N VAL A 9 -13.60 -24.19 -15.56
CA VAL A 9 -12.79 -23.06 -15.58
C VAL A 9 -13.38 -22.02 -14.70
N ALA A 10 -14.59 -21.91 -14.75
CA ALA A 10 -15.20 -20.88 -14.04
C ALA A 10 -14.92 -21.03 -12.58
N LEU A 11 -14.96 -22.16 -12.13
CA LEU A 11 -14.74 -22.35 -10.79
C LEU A 11 -13.45 -21.90 -10.35
N VAL A 12 -12.54 -22.17 -11.04
CA VAL A 12 -11.27 -21.80 -10.66
C VAL A 12 -11.16 -20.38 -10.37
N CYS A 13 -11.74 -19.64 -11.10
CA CYS A 13 -11.63 -18.30 -10.89
C CYS A 13 -11.98 -17.88 -9.57
N PHE A 14 -13.03 -18.37 -9.08
CA PHE A 14 -13.40 -17.75 -7.93
C PHE A 14 -12.59 -18.12 -6.77
N THR A 15 -11.92 -19.06 -6.90
CA THR A 15 -11.23 -19.45 -5.70
C THR A 15 -10.21 -18.46 -5.51
N VAL A 16 -9.83 -17.86 -6.53
CA VAL A 16 -8.82 -16.97 -6.42
C VAL A 16 -9.19 -15.88 -5.60
N GLU A 17 -10.30 -15.53 -5.74
CA GLU A 17 -10.59 -14.43 -5.03
C GLU A 17 -10.52 -14.55 -3.69
N ALA A 18 -10.60 -15.56 -3.33
CA ALA A 18 -10.64 -15.68 -1.94
C ALA A 18 -9.31 -15.34 -1.56
N ALA A 19 -8.68 -14.90 -2.41
CA ALA A 19 -7.42 -14.66 -2.19
C ALA A 19 -7.21 -13.97 -1.00
N PRO A 20 -6.34 -14.25 -0.39
CA PRO A 20 -6.03 -13.74 0.79
C PRO A 20 -5.56 -12.44 0.58
N THR A 21 -5.66 -11.76 1.48
CA THR A 21 -5.21 -10.51 1.40
C THR A 21 -3.79 -10.56 1.49
N VAL A 22 -3.16 -10.09 0.61
CA VAL A 22 -1.76 -10.01 0.65
C VAL A 22 -1.45 -8.68 1.25
N VAL A 23 -0.79 -8.67 2.33
CA VAL A 23 -0.43 -7.42 2.96
C VAL A 23 0.87 -6.95 2.33
N VAL A 24 0.85 -5.92 1.58
CA VAL A 24 2.06 -5.41 0.95
C VAL A 24 2.91 -4.67 1.98
N THR A 25 4.17 -4.57 1.73
CA THR A 25 5.08 -3.89 2.64
C THR A 25 4.82 -2.39 2.58
N ALA A 26 5.33 -1.67 3.55
CA ALA A 26 5.19 -0.22 3.58
C ALA A 26 5.84 0.38 2.33
N GLN A 27 6.97 -0.17 1.90
CA GLN A 27 7.64 0.35 0.72
C GLN A 27 6.78 0.08 -0.54
N ASP A 28 6.17 -1.08 -0.64
CA ASP A 28 5.34 -1.40 -1.79
C ASP A 28 4.15 -0.42 -1.81
N HIS A 29 3.56 -0.16 -0.67
CA HIS A 29 2.43 0.72 -0.62
C HIS A 29 2.84 2.15 -0.97
N ALA A 30 4.01 2.59 -0.50
CA ALA A 30 4.51 3.91 -0.82
C ALA A 30 4.69 4.03 -2.34
N THR A 31 5.21 3.00 -2.97
CA THR A 31 5.43 3.00 -4.41
C THR A 31 4.09 3.08 -5.15
N ILE A 32 3.11 2.35 -4.69
CA ILE A 32 1.81 2.34 -5.32
C ILE A 32 1.11 3.70 -5.21
N ILE A 33 1.07 4.28 -4.03
CA ILE A 33 0.38 5.55 -3.88
C ILE A 33 1.14 6.68 -4.56
N ALA A 34 2.46 6.61 -4.58
CA ALA A 34 3.23 7.62 -5.26
C ALA A 34 2.95 7.56 -6.75
N ARG A 35 2.83 6.36 -7.31
CA ARG A 35 2.58 6.23 -8.72
C ARG A 35 1.19 6.77 -9.05
N ARG A 36 0.24 6.57 -8.17
CA ARG A 36 -1.10 7.05 -8.40
C ARG A 36 -1.26 8.52 -8.03
N GLY A 37 -0.38 9.03 -7.23
CA GLY A 37 -0.45 10.42 -6.80
C GLY A 37 -1.54 10.69 -5.79
N VAL A 38 -1.93 9.69 -5.02
CA VAL A 38 -2.95 9.89 -3.99
C VAL A 38 -2.55 9.26 -2.67
N LEU A 39 -2.92 9.85 -1.59
CA LEU A 39 -2.61 9.32 -0.27
C LEU A 39 -3.80 8.48 0.20
N VAL A 40 -3.60 7.19 0.24
CA VAL A 40 -4.63 6.29 0.72
C VAL A 40 -4.01 5.28 1.63
N HIS A 41 -4.66 4.92 2.68
CA HIS A 41 -4.13 3.91 3.59
C HIS A 41 -4.26 2.51 2.99
N SER A 42 -3.38 1.63 3.41
CA SER A 42 -3.48 0.24 2.99
C SER A 42 -4.29 -0.42 4.11
N SER A 43 -4.84 -1.53 3.93
CA SER A 43 -5.57 -2.19 4.99
C SER A 43 -4.66 -3.17 5.68
N CYS A 44 -3.65 -2.68 6.31
CA CYS A 44 -2.64 -3.54 6.90
C CYS A 44 -2.94 -4.01 8.33
N GLY A 45 -3.96 -3.48 8.93
CA GLY A 45 -4.27 -3.88 10.29
C GLY A 45 -3.37 -3.25 11.35
N GLN A 46 -2.52 -2.33 10.98
CA GLN A 46 -1.64 -1.66 11.92
C GLN A 46 -1.92 -0.18 11.87
N TYR A 47 -1.36 0.55 12.82
CA TYR A 47 -1.46 1.99 12.78
C TYR A 47 -0.57 2.40 11.61
N GLU A 48 -1.06 3.22 10.75
CA GLU A 48 -0.29 3.60 9.58
C GLU A 48 -0.39 5.10 9.36
N GLY A 49 0.72 5.74 9.12
CA GLY A 49 0.76 7.16 8.76
C GLY A 49 1.15 7.24 7.31
N ILE A 50 0.58 8.18 6.58
CA ILE A 50 0.98 8.42 5.20
C ILE A 50 1.17 9.90 5.09
N GLY A 51 2.13 10.32 4.31
CA GLY A 51 2.42 11.74 4.17
C GLY A 51 3.15 12.02 2.89
N MET A 52 3.21 13.29 2.51
CA MET A 52 3.99 13.68 1.36
C MET A 52 4.73 14.96 1.65
N GLY A 53 5.77 15.20 0.94
CA GLY A 53 6.60 16.38 1.13
C GLY A 53 7.62 16.53 0.03
N ALA A 54 8.34 17.63 0.04
CA ALA A 54 9.31 17.94 -0.99
C ALA A 54 10.55 17.05 -0.90
N THR A 55 10.79 16.43 0.23
CA THR A 55 11.92 15.52 0.41
C THR A 55 11.42 14.29 1.13
N PRO A 56 12.17 13.19 1.08
CA PRO A 56 11.75 11.99 1.79
C PRO A 56 11.59 12.25 3.28
N GLU A 57 12.45 13.06 3.83
CA GLU A 57 12.42 13.34 5.22
C GLU A 57 11.16 14.12 5.60
N GLN A 58 10.78 15.06 4.78
CA GLN A 58 9.62 15.83 5.04
C GLN A 58 8.37 14.96 4.92
N ALA A 59 8.34 14.09 3.92
CA ALA A 59 7.22 13.18 3.75
C ALA A 59 7.07 12.31 4.99
N ARG A 60 8.18 11.82 5.55
CA ARG A 60 8.12 10.99 6.75
C ARG A 60 7.57 11.79 7.93
N ARG A 61 8.03 13.00 8.11
CA ARG A 61 7.57 13.80 9.23
C ARG A 61 6.12 14.17 9.14
N ASN A 62 5.60 14.20 7.93
CA ASN A 62 4.19 14.54 7.73
C ASN A 62 3.26 13.35 7.94
N CYS A 63 3.79 12.17 8.22
CA CYS A 63 2.96 11.01 8.49
C CYS A 63 2.30 11.15 9.86
N CYS A 64 1.07 10.70 9.97
CA CYS A 64 0.38 10.73 11.25
C CYS A 64 1.16 9.90 12.25
N PHE A 65 1.11 10.24 13.47
CA PHE A 65 1.77 9.57 14.57
C PHE A 65 3.30 9.65 14.55
N PHE A 66 3.88 10.39 13.63
CA PHE A 66 5.32 10.48 13.56
C PHE A 66 5.83 11.08 14.89
N GLY A 67 6.79 10.40 15.49
CA GLY A 67 7.31 10.85 16.77
C GLY A 67 6.46 10.46 17.96
N LYS A 68 5.31 9.82 17.75
CA LYS A 68 4.44 9.45 18.84
C LYS A 68 4.28 7.95 19.06
N ARG A 69 4.60 7.16 18.09
CA ARG A 69 4.49 5.72 18.21
C ARG A 69 5.75 5.07 17.66
N VAL A 70 5.98 3.83 18.00
CA VAL A 70 7.18 3.13 17.58
C VAL A 70 7.04 2.69 16.13
N ILE A 71 8.01 3.07 15.31
CA ILE A 71 8.00 2.70 13.91
C ILE A 71 8.45 1.26 13.76
N VAL A 72 7.70 0.47 13.03
CA VAL A 72 8.08 -0.90 12.76
C VAL A 72 8.41 -1.15 11.31
N GLU A 73 7.94 -0.30 10.43
CA GLU A 73 8.21 -0.49 9.01
C GLU A 73 7.98 0.83 8.30
N GLU A 74 8.77 1.16 7.30
CA GLU A 74 8.54 2.39 6.57
C GLU A 74 9.03 2.29 5.15
N GLY A 75 8.53 3.14 4.29
CA GLY A 75 8.94 3.21 2.91
C GLY A 75 8.69 4.58 2.36
N VAL A 76 9.44 4.96 1.34
CA VAL A 76 9.24 6.25 0.68
C VAL A 76 9.35 6.05 -0.82
N ALA A 77 8.69 6.87 -1.58
CA ALA A 77 8.77 6.80 -3.04
C ALA A 77 8.43 8.17 -3.62
N TYR A 78 9.04 8.50 -4.73
CA TYR A 78 8.79 9.78 -5.37
C TYR A 78 7.59 9.66 -6.27
N SER A 79 6.71 10.64 -6.25
CA SER A 79 5.53 10.67 -7.09
C SER A 79 5.71 11.65 -8.25
N PRO A 80 5.88 11.17 -9.46
CA PRO A 80 6.01 12.07 -10.59
C PRO A 80 4.71 12.85 -10.80
N ALA A 81 3.58 12.23 -10.49
CA ALA A 81 2.30 12.87 -10.68
C ALA A 81 2.13 14.09 -9.78
N ARG A 82 2.66 14.01 -8.57
CA ARG A 82 2.52 15.13 -7.64
C ARG A 82 3.81 15.91 -7.48
N ARG A 83 4.90 15.41 -8.03
CA ARG A 83 6.20 16.01 -7.88
C ARG A 83 6.59 16.16 -6.42
N GLN A 84 6.29 15.14 -5.65
CA GLN A 84 6.62 15.12 -4.24
C GLN A 84 6.96 13.72 -3.80
N TRP A 85 7.57 13.60 -2.64
CA TRP A 85 7.87 12.29 -2.08
C TRP A 85 6.67 11.87 -1.24
N PHE A 86 6.41 10.57 -1.25
CA PHE A 86 5.33 10.01 -0.45
C PHE A 86 6.00 9.07 0.56
N ALA A 87 5.47 9.02 1.74
CA ALA A 87 6.01 8.13 2.78
C ALA A 87 4.87 7.34 3.42
N VAL A 88 5.17 6.12 3.80
CA VAL A 88 4.25 5.26 4.50
C VAL A 88 5.00 4.73 5.70
N ILE A 89 4.47 4.91 6.90
CA ILE A 89 5.10 4.42 8.10
C ILE A 89 4.09 3.59 8.87
N ARG A 90 4.49 2.40 9.29
CA ARG A 90 3.63 1.54 10.09
C ARG A 90 4.19 1.51 11.50
N TYR A 91 3.30 1.55 12.47
CA TYR A 91 3.68 1.68 13.86
C TYR A 91 3.03 0.61 14.72
N ARG A 92 3.54 0.43 15.89
CA ARG A 92 2.89 -0.45 16.85
C ARG A 92 2.56 0.34 18.09
#